data_1d9e5a2ba0eb6058a0a01a3e79eef2b5
#
_entry.id   1d9e5a2ba0eb6058a0a01a3e79eef2b5
#
_cell.length_a   1.000
_cell.length_b   1.000
_cell.length_c   1.000
_cell.angle_alpha   90.00
_cell.angle_beta   90.00
_cell.angle_gamma   90.00
#
_symmetry.space_group_name_H-M   'P 1'
#
loop_
_entity.id
_entity.type
_entity.pdbx_description
1 polymer ?
#
loop_
_entity_poly.entity_id
_entity_poly.type
_entity_poly.pdbx_seq_one_letter_code
_entity_poly.pdbx_strand_id
1 'polypeptide(L)'
;LQACRTAEADGFDAILITCFGDPMLDQVRAFVNIPVMSIGEAALHYATMMGKKFGIVHVSEKNIHECVKTVHEYGFGEYLAGVVATTESAEEQAEALLDAHGAIKAFQACGRKLIDMGAEVLIPACGLMTSALRAAPKCEDEYPNGLTEVDGVPVLDVLSVGLKFAEMAVDLKKAGSPWVSRKGF
;
A
#
# COMPACT_ATOMS: atom_id res chain seq x y z
N LEU A 1 2.95 -14.26 -13.34
CA LEU A 1 4.19 -15.05 -13.28
C LEU A 1 5.05 -14.85 -14.52
N GLN A 2 4.51 -15.03 -15.75
CA GLN A 2 5.33 -14.89 -16.96
C GLN A 2 6.00 -13.51 -17.07
N ALA A 3 5.28 -12.42 -16.81
CA ALA A 3 5.85 -11.06 -16.80
C ALA A 3 7.00 -10.91 -15.80
N CYS A 4 6.89 -11.54 -14.62
CA CYS A 4 7.93 -11.50 -13.60
C CYS A 4 9.21 -12.23 -14.06
N ARG A 5 9.06 -13.35 -14.76
CA ARG A 5 10.19 -14.08 -15.34
C ARG A 5 10.84 -13.31 -16.48
N THR A 6 10.04 -12.65 -17.31
CA THR A 6 10.55 -11.76 -18.37
C THR A 6 11.34 -10.59 -17.75
N ALA A 7 10.81 -9.93 -16.73
CA ALA A 7 11.53 -8.87 -16.03
C ALA A 7 12.87 -9.33 -15.45
N GLU A 8 12.92 -10.52 -14.83
CA GLU A 8 14.18 -11.09 -14.36
C GLU A 8 15.16 -11.35 -15.51
N ALA A 9 14.69 -11.93 -16.62
CA ALA A 9 15.51 -12.21 -17.81
C ALA A 9 16.03 -10.94 -18.49
N ASP A 10 15.23 -9.86 -18.45
CA ASP A 10 15.58 -8.53 -18.98
C ASP A 10 16.53 -7.75 -18.05
N GLY A 11 16.90 -8.31 -16.89
CA GLY A 11 17.90 -7.76 -15.98
C GLY A 11 17.37 -6.73 -15.00
N PHE A 12 16.05 -6.70 -14.71
CA PHE A 12 15.53 -5.88 -13.62
C PHE A 12 16.02 -6.38 -12.26
N ASP A 13 16.34 -5.47 -11.36
CA ASP A 13 16.89 -5.79 -10.04
C ASP A 13 15.84 -6.27 -9.03
N ALA A 14 14.58 -5.86 -9.17
CA ALA A 14 13.48 -6.24 -8.28
C ALA A 14 12.12 -6.17 -8.99
N ILE A 15 11.09 -6.71 -8.34
CA ILE A 15 9.68 -6.60 -8.73
C ILE A 15 8.91 -5.96 -7.57
N LEU A 16 8.08 -4.96 -7.87
CA LEU A 16 7.11 -4.38 -6.94
C LEU A 16 5.69 -4.66 -7.44
N ILE A 17 4.91 -5.38 -6.62
CA ILE A 17 3.47 -5.58 -6.85
C ILE A 17 2.72 -4.37 -6.30
N THR A 18 2.05 -3.61 -7.16
CA THR A 18 1.35 -2.37 -6.79
C THR A 18 -0.14 -2.54 -6.52
N CYS A 19 -0.57 -3.76 -6.19
CA CYS A 19 -1.91 -4.08 -5.71
C CYS A 19 -1.86 -4.38 -4.21
N PHE A 20 -2.68 -3.71 -3.41
CA PHE A 20 -2.67 -3.85 -1.94
C PHE A 20 -3.09 -5.24 -1.45
N GLY A 21 -3.83 -5.99 -2.23
CA GLY A 21 -4.21 -7.38 -1.93
C GLY A 21 -3.09 -8.41 -2.19
N ASP A 22 -1.89 -7.97 -2.54
CA ASP A 22 -0.68 -8.80 -2.70
C ASP A 22 -0.87 -10.07 -3.56
N PRO A 23 -1.52 -9.96 -4.73
CA PRO A 23 -1.89 -11.14 -5.50
C PRO A 23 -0.66 -11.94 -5.91
N MET A 24 -0.63 -13.24 -5.57
CA MET A 24 0.42 -14.18 -5.94
C MET A 24 1.82 -13.81 -5.41
N LEU A 25 1.94 -13.02 -4.34
CA LEU A 25 3.23 -12.56 -3.82
C LEU A 25 4.18 -13.73 -3.53
N ASP A 26 3.71 -14.74 -2.80
CA ASP A 26 4.51 -15.93 -2.45
C ASP A 26 4.88 -16.76 -3.68
N GLN A 27 3.94 -16.91 -4.61
CA GLN A 27 4.20 -17.63 -5.87
C GLN A 27 5.23 -16.91 -6.72
N VAL A 28 5.21 -15.58 -6.77
CA VAL A 28 6.23 -14.80 -7.50
C VAL A 28 7.59 -14.94 -6.81
N ARG A 29 7.64 -14.85 -5.47
CA ARG A 29 8.86 -15.07 -4.68
C ARG A 29 9.47 -16.45 -4.89
N ALA A 30 8.63 -17.49 -5.00
CA ALA A 30 9.08 -18.85 -5.32
C ALA A 30 9.62 -19.00 -6.75
N PHE A 31 9.18 -18.13 -7.68
CA PHE A 31 9.36 -18.31 -9.11
C PHE A 31 10.55 -17.55 -9.70
N VAL A 32 11.02 -16.46 -9.07
CA VAL A 32 12.12 -15.63 -9.52
C VAL A 32 13.24 -15.53 -8.46
N ASN A 33 14.46 -15.14 -8.89
CA ASN A 33 15.64 -14.99 -8.03
C ASN A 33 16.03 -13.52 -7.80
N ILE A 34 15.12 -12.58 -8.10
CA ILE A 34 15.24 -11.17 -7.75
C ILE A 34 14.30 -10.84 -6.60
N PRO A 35 14.56 -9.80 -5.79
CA PRO A 35 13.66 -9.35 -4.73
C PRO A 35 12.25 -9.07 -5.25
N VAL A 36 11.24 -9.51 -4.48
CA VAL A 36 9.83 -9.25 -4.80
C VAL A 36 9.18 -8.65 -3.58
N MET A 37 8.69 -7.42 -3.72
CA MET A 37 7.97 -6.68 -2.69
C MET A 37 6.56 -6.38 -3.16
N SER A 38 5.69 -6.09 -2.21
CA SER A 38 4.33 -5.65 -2.47
C SER A 38 4.00 -4.43 -1.61
N ILE A 39 3.12 -3.57 -2.12
CA ILE A 39 2.69 -2.38 -1.39
C ILE A 39 1.83 -2.71 -0.17
N GLY A 40 1.08 -3.82 -0.17
CA GLY A 40 0.25 -4.23 0.96
C GLY A 40 1.12 -4.67 2.14
N GLU A 41 1.93 -5.71 1.96
CA GLU A 41 2.83 -6.21 3.00
C GLU A 41 3.77 -5.11 3.51
N ALA A 42 4.42 -4.36 2.60
CA ALA A 42 5.34 -3.29 2.97
C ALA A 42 4.66 -2.18 3.79
N ALA A 43 3.43 -1.79 3.42
CA ALA A 43 2.67 -0.78 4.14
C ALA A 43 2.33 -1.22 5.57
N LEU A 44 1.90 -2.47 5.76
CA LEU A 44 1.58 -3.02 7.09
C LEU A 44 2.82 -3.03 7.99
N HIS A 45 3.96 -3.51 7.49
CA HIS A 45 5.22 -3.48 8.24
C HIS A 45 5.63 -2.06 8.62
N TYR A 46 5.58 -1.12 7.66
CA TYR A 46 6.02 0.25 7.92
C TYR A 46 5.07 1.01 8.85
N ALA A 47 3.76 0.81 8.72
CA ALA A 47 2.77 1.45 9.58
C ALA A 47 2.97 1.10 11.07
N THR A 48 3.34 -0.13 11.39
CA THR A 48 3.63 -0.55 12.78
C THR A 48 4.90 0.10 13.36
N MET A 49 5.77 0.64 12.51
CA MET A 49 6.94 1.42 12.93
C MET A 49 6.59 2.90 13.15
N MET A 50 5.49 3.39 12.57
CA MET A 50 5.02 4.77 12.69
C MET A 50 4.09 4.99 13.88
N GLY A 51 3.25 4.00 14.22
CA GLY A 51 2.25 4.10 15.29
C GLY A 51 1.86 2.73 15.82
N LYS A 52 1.11 2.73 16.93
CA LYS A 52 0.63 1.50 17.59
C LYS A 52 -0.60 0.90 16.91
N LYS A 53 -1.39 1.74 16.24
CA LYS A 53 -2.60 1.33 15.54
C LYS A 53 -2.65 1.99 14.17
N PHE A 54 -3.03 1.22 13.16
CA PHE A 54 -3.31 1.76 11.84
C PHE A 54 -4.75 1.49 11.41
N GLY A 55 -5.30 2.42 10.64
CA GLY A 55 -6.58 2.25 9.97
C GLY A 55 -6.39 2.13 8.46
N ILE A 56 -7.20 1.32 7.81
CA ILE A 56 -7.12 1.08 6.36
C ILE A 56 -8.34 1.68 5.68
N VAL A 57 -8.11 2.53 4.68
CA VAL A 57 -9.14 3.03 3.77
C VAL A 57 -9.11 2.21 2.49
N HIS A 58 -10.14 1.40 2.28
CA HIS A 58 -10.30 0.58 1.07
C HIS A 58 -11.21 1.27 0.05
N VAL A 59 -11.09 0.91 -1.21
CA VAL A 59 -11.94 1.46 -2.29
C VAL A 59 -13.33 0.86 -2.36
N SER A 60 -13.54 -0.35 -1.82
CA SER A 60 -14.80 -1.08 -1.92
C SER A 60 -15.16 -1.81 -0.64
N GLU A 61 -16.42 -1.67 -0.20
CA GLU A 61 -16.95 -2.40 0.94
C GLU A 61 -16.92 -3.92 0.78
N LYS A 62 -17.04 -4.40 -0.45
CA LYS A 62 -17.01 -5.84 -0.77
C LYS A 62 -15.69 -6.51 -0.39
N ASN A 63 -14.61 -5.74 -0.35
CA ASN A 63 -13.26 -6.26 -0.09
C ASN A 63 -12.81 -6.07 1.36
N ILE A 64 -13.62 -5.45 2.24
CA ILE A 64 -13.26 -5.21 3.65
C ILE A 64 -12.94 -6.53 4.37
N HIS A 65 -13.79 -7.55 4.19
CA HIS A 65 -13.59 -8.84 4.86
C HIS A 65 -12.26 -9.49 4.45
N GLU A 66 -11.94 -9.50 3.16
CA GLU A 66 -10.67 -10.06 2.66
C GLU A 66 -9.47 -9.23 3.13
N CYS A 67 -9.59 -7.91 3.14
CA CYS A 67 -8.54 -7.03 3.67
C CYS A 67 -8.26 -7.31 5.15
N VAL A 68 -9.30 -7.42 5.99
CA VAL A 68 -9.15 -7.78 7.42
C VAL A 68 -8.47 -9.14 7.58
N LYS A 69 -8.92 -10.14 6.79
CA LYS A 69 -8.32 -11.48 6.80
C LYS A 69 -6.83 -11.43 6.46
N THR A 70 -6.45 -10.74 5.38
CA THR A 70 -5.05 -10.58 4.96
C THR A 70 -4.19 -9.93 6.05
N VAL A 71 -4.70 -8.88 6.71
CA VAL A 71 -4.00 -8.24 7.85
C VAL A 71 -3.74 -9.23 8.98
N HIS A 72 -4.71 -10.10 9.30
CA HIS A 72 -4.54 -11.15 10.32
C HIS A 72 -3.56 -12.24 9.87
N GLU A 73 -3.60 -12.66 8.60
CA GLU A 73 -2.67 -13.66 8.04
C GLU A 73 -1.22 -13.17 8.06
N TYR A 74 -0.99 -11.87 7.85
CA TYR A 74 0.33 -11.25 8.04
C TYR A 74 0.73 -11.03 9.52
N GLY A 75 -0.15 -11.34 10.47
CA GLY A 75 0.13 -11.21 11.91
C GLY A 75 -0.06 -9.81 12.48
N PHE A 76 -0.69 -8.88 11.74
CA PHE A 76 -0.88 -7.50 12.17
C PHE A 76 -2.27 -7.19 12.74
N GLY A 77 -3.10 -8.19 13.02
CA GLY A 77 -4.47 -8.01 13.52
C GLY A 77 -4.55 -7.15 14.79
N GLU A 78 -3.62 -7.30 15.72
CA GLU A 78 -3.56 -6.51 16.96
C GLU A 78 -3.26 -5.01 16.72
N TYR A 79 -2.68 -4.67 15.59
CA TYR A 79 -2.37 -3.28 15.20
C TYR A 79 -3.50 -2.63 14.40
N LEU A 80 -4.49 -3.40 13.95
CA LEU A 80 -5.59 -2.90 13.13
C LEU A 80 -6.63 -2.17 14.01
N ALA A 81 -6.84 -0.87 13.78
CA ALA A 81 -7.93 -0.11 14.36
C ALA A 81 -9.26 -0.42 13.64
N GLY A 82 -9.21 -0.54 12.32
CA GLY A 82 -10.36 -0.89 11.49
C GLY A 82 -10.10 -0.74 10.00
N VAL A 83 -11.09 -1.16 9.21
CA VAL A 83 -11.11 -0.97 7.75
C VAL A 83 -12.41 -0.27 7.38
N VAL A 84 -12.33 0.80 6.61
CA VAL A 84 -13.49 1.56 6.09
C VAL A 84 -13.31 1.74 4.59
N ALA A 85 -14.37 1.74 3.81
CA ALA A 85 -14.31 1.91 2.36
C ALA A 85 -14.89 3.25 1.91
N THR A 86 -14.31 3.80 0.83
CA THR A 86 -14.84 4.99 0.13
C THR A 86 -16.05 4.67 -0.73
N THR A 87 -16.24 3.42 -1.11
CA THR A 87 -17.29 2.92 -2.04
C THR A 87 -17.14 3.44 -3.48
N GLU A 88 -15.92 3.79 -3.87
CA GLU A 88 -15.63 4.29 -5.21
C GLU A 88 -15.70 3.20 -6.29
N SER A 89 -16.25 3.56 -7.44
CA SER A 89 -16.18 2.75 -8.65
C SER A 89 -14.78 2.82 -9.29
N ALA A 90 -14.51 1.93 -10.24
CA ALA A 90 -13.26 1.98 -11.00
C ALA A 90 -13.14 3.26 -11.84
N GLU A 91 -14.27 3.76 -12.34
CA GLU A 91 -14.37 5.02 -13.09
C GLU A 91 -14.01 6.21 -12.20
N GLU A 92 -14.57 6.30 -10.99
CA GLU A 92 -14.28 7.37 -10.02
C GLU A 92 -12.80 7.37 -9.60
N GLN A 93 -12.20 6.19 -9.42
CA GLN A 93 -10.76 6.08 -9.15
C GLN A 93 -9.90 6.57 -10.32
N ALA A 94 -10.31 6.29 -11.56
CA ALA A 94 -9.60 6.77 -12.75
C ALA A 94 -9.76 8.30 -12.91
N GLU A 95 -10.93 8.86 -12.63
CA GLU A 95 -11.18 10.30 -12.65
C GLU A 95 -10.35 11.03 -11.59
N ALA A 96 -10.14 10.44 -10.42
CA ALA A 96 -9.33 10.99 -9.34
C ALA A 96 -7.85 11.24 -9.74
N LEU A 97 -7.35 10.55 -10.77
CA LEU A 97 -6.03 10.82 -11.34
C LEU A 97 -5.98 12.11 -12.17
N LEU A 98 -7.12 12.69 -12.52
CA LEU A 98 -7.25 13.94 -13.26
C LEU A 98 -7.83 15.07 -12.38
N ASP A 99 -8.58 14.72 -11.35
CA ASP A 99 -9.22 15.63 -10.40
C ASP A 99 -9.39 14.94 -9.04
N ALA A 100 -8.57 15.30 -8.06
CA ALA A 100 -8.51 14.62 -6.77
C ALA A 100 -9.51 15.12 -5.74
N HIS A 101 -10.32 16.18 -6.00
CA HIS A 101 -11.20 16.77 -5.00
C HIS A 101 -12.16 15.76 -4.35
N GLY A 102 -12.80 14.91 -5.15
CA GLY A 102 -13.72 13.87 -4.67
C GLY A 102 -13.01 12.81 -3.83
N ALA A 103 -11.93 12.28 -4.34
CA ALA A 103 -11.14 11.24 -3.69
C ALA A 103 -10.54 11.70 -2.35
N ILE A 104 -10.00 12.93 -2.29
CA ILE A 104 -9.47 13.52 -1.06
C ILE A 104 -10.57 13.64 -0.01
N LYS A 105 -11.75 14.20 -0.37
CA LYS A 105 -12.87 14.31 0.56
C LYS A 105 -13.37 12.96 1.06
N ALA A 106 -13.52 11.99 0.17
CA ALA A 106 -13.94 10.63 0.51
C ALA A 106 -12.92 9.96 1.46
N PHE A 107 -11.63 10.06 1.15
CA PHE A 107 -10.56 9.55 2.00
C PHE A 107 -10.55 10.20 3.38
N GLN A 108 -10.65 11.53 3.46
CA GLN A 108 -10.70 12.26 4.72
C GLN A 108 -11.90 11.84 5.58
N ALA A 109 -13.09 11.66 4.97
CA ALA A 109 -14.27 11.21 5.69
C ALA A 109 -14.10 9.78 6.28
N CYS A 110 -13.46 8.87 5.54
CA CYS A 110 -13.11 7.54 6.02
C CYS A 110 -12.01 7.60 7.08
N GLY A 111 -11.00 8.45 6.87
CA GLY A 111 -9.89 8.64 7.81
C GLY A 111 -10.36 9.09 9.18
N ARG A 112 -11.30 10.05 9.26
CA ARG A 112 -11.88 10.51 10.53
C ARG A 112 -12.57 9.38 11.31
N LYS A 113 -13.33 8.52 10.62
CA LYS A 113 -13.94 7.34 11.26
C LYS A 113 -12.88 6.41 11.85
N LEU A 114 -11.76 6.20 11.14
CA LEU A 114 -10.67 5.35 11.62
C LEU A 114 -9.92 5.99 12.78
N ILE A 115 -9.75 7.32 12.77
CA ILE A 115 -9.17 8.09 13.88
C ILE A 115 -10.04 7.94 15.14
N ASP A 116 -11.36 8.04 15.01
CA ASP A 116 -12.31 7.79 16.11
C ASP A 116 -12.22 6.36 16.64
N MET A 117 -11.79 5.38 15.80
CA MET A 117 -11.51 4.00 16.18
C MET A 117 -10.10 3.80 16.78
N GLY A 118 -9.32 4.86 16.87
CA GLY A 118 -7.98 4.86 17.46
C GLY A 118 -6.82 4.68 16.47
N ALA A 119 -7.02 4.90 15.19
CA ALA A 119 -5.92 4.86 14.21
C ALA A 119 -4.95 6.03 14.42
N GLU A 120 -3.67 5.73 14.43
CA GLU A 120 -2.55 6.67 14.51
C GLU A 120 -1.81 6.80 13.16
N VAL A 121 -2.14 5.93 12.19
CA VAL A 121 -1.66 5.95 10.81
C VAL A 121 -2.80 5.54 9.89
N LEU A 122 -2.97 6.23 8.76
CA LEU A 122 -3.98 5.90 7.75
C LEU A 122 -3.31 5.30 6.50
N ILE A 123 -3.81 4.15 6.07
CA ILE A 123 -3.27 3.39 4.94
C ILE A 123 -4.29 3.41 3.78
N PRO A 124 -3.99 4.06 2.64
CA PRO A 124 -4.80 3.92 1.42
C PRO A 124 -4.53 2.54 0.77
N ALA A 125 -5.53 1.66 0.79
CA ALA A 125 -5.40 0.27 0.31
C ALA A 125 -5.58 0.13 -1.21
N CYS A 126 -4.98 1.03 -1.98
CA CYS A 126 -5.01 1.00 -3.45
C CYS A 126 -3.89 1.86 -4.03
N GLY A 127 -3.14 1.33 -5.01
CA GLY A 127 -2.10 2.08 -5.70
C GLY A 127 -2.63 3.30 -6.46
N LEU A 128 -3.79 3.18 -7.13
CA LEU A 128 -4.43 4.31 -7.84
C LEU A 128 -4.89 5.39 -6.85
N MET A 129 -5.56 5.00 -5.77
CA MET A 129 -5.95 5.94 -4.69
C MET A 129 -4.71 6.67 -4.15
N THR A 130 -3.65 5.94 -3.83
CA THR A 130 -2.40 6.55 -3.35
C THR A 130 -1.84 7.54 -4.35
N SER A 131 -1.82 7.20 -5.66
CA SER A 131 -1.35 8.10 -6.72
C SER A 131 -2.18 9.38 -6.79
N ALA A 132 -3.51 9.28 -6.72
CA ALA A 132 -4.42 10.43 -6.75
C ALA A 132 -4.24 11.32 -5.51
N LEU A 133 -4.16 10.73 -4.31
CA LEU A 133 -3.95 11.47 -3.06
C LEU A 133 -2.58 12.17 -3.01
N ARG A 134 -1.52 11.53 -3.54
CA ARG A 134 -0.17 12.07 -3.54
C ARG A 134 0.06 13.14 -4.61
N ALA A 135 -0.45 12.93 -5.82
CA ALA A 135 -0.37 13.92 -6.89
C ALA A 135 -1.34 15.09 -6.68
N ALA A 136 -2.47 14.84 -6.01
CA ALA A 136 -3.54 15.79 -5.73
C ALA A 136 -3.91 16.70 -6.93
N PRO A 137 -4.14 16.12 -8.16
CA PRO A 137 -4.37 16.93 -9.36
C PRO A 137 -5.57 17.85 -9.17
N LYS A 138 -5.44 19.10 -9.60
CA LYS A 138 -6.34 20.25 -9.39
C LYS A 138 -6.55 20.67 -7.92
N CYS A 139 -5.76 20.11 -7.01
CA CYS A 139 -5.76 20.45 -5.59
C CYS A 139 -4.36 20.85 -5.10
N GLU A 140 -3.42 21.12 -6.01
CA GLU A 140 -2.00 21.35 -5.71
C GLU A 140 -1.79 22.57 -4.82
N ASP A 141 -2.63 23.61 -4.93
CA ASP A 141 -2.55 24.80 -4.09
C ASP A 141 -2.90 24.49 -2.61
N GLU A 142 -3.86 23.58 -2.39
CA GLU A 142 -4.30 23.17 -1.06
C GLU A 142 -3.41 22.02 -0.52
N TYR A 143 -2.94 21.15 -1.41
CA TYR A 143 -2.12 19.97 -1.08
C TYR A 143 -0.82 19.94 -1.89
N PRO A 144 0.13 20.86 -1.66
CA PRO A 144 1.35 20.97 -2.48
C PRO A 144 2.28 19.76 -2.41
N ASN A 145 2.13 18.92 -1.38
CA ASN A 145 2.84 17.64 -1.20
C ASN A 145 1.88 16.43 -1.27
N GLY A 146 0.67 16.62 -1.83
CA GLY A 146 -0.41 15.67 -1.75
C GLY A 146 -1.06 15.63 -0.36
N LEU A 147 -2.04 14.75 -0.18
CA LEU A 147 -2.68 14.53 1.12
C LEU A 147 -1.71 13.72 2.01
N THR A 148 -1.07 14.39 2.95
CA THR A 148 -0.07 13.81 3.86
C THR A 148 -0.62 13.45 5.23
N GLU A 149 -1.76 14.05 5.62
CA GLU A 149 -2.40 13.81 6.91
C GLU A 149 -3.91 14.06 6.86
N VAL A 150 -4.62 13.52 7.83
CA VAL A 150 -6.02 13.83 8.15
C VAL A 150 -6.08 14.15 9.64
N ASP A 151 -6.46 15.37 9.98
CA ASP A 151 -6.59 15.87 11.37
C ASP A 151 -5.33 15.53 12.24
N GLY A 152 -4.14 15.68 11.66
CA GLY A 152 -2.85 15.41 12.31
C GLY A 152 -2.40 13.94 12.30
N VAL A 153 -3.21 13.02 11.77
CA VAL A 153 -2.84 11.61 11.62
C VAL A 153 -2.26 11.37 10.22
N PRO A 154 -1.04 10.84 10.11
CA PRO A 154 -0.34 10.69 8.83
C PRO A 154 -1.05 9.73 7.87
N VAL A 155 -1.04 10.09 6.59
CA VAL A 155 -1.48 9.25 5.47
C VAL A 155 -0.25 8.61 4.82
N LEU A 156 -0.20 7.30 4.81
CA LEU A 156 0.93 6.54 4.30
C LEU A 156 0.99 6.57 2.76
N ASP A 157 2.15 6.86 2.21
CA ASP A 157 2.42 6.66 0.78
C ASP A 157 2.87 5.21 0.55
N VAL A 158 1.91 4.32 0.27
CA VAL A 158 2.18 2.88 0.13
C VAL A 158 3.05 2.55 -1.09
N LEU A 159 3.01 3.39 -2.13
CA LEU A 159 3.84 3.20 -3.33
C LEU A 159 5.31 3.52 -3.03
N SER A 160 5.57 4.66 -2.40
CA SER A 160 6.94 5.03 -1.99
C SER A 160 7.51 4.05 -0.98
N VAL A 161 6.71 3.61 0.00
CA VAL A 161 7.13 2.60 0.98
C VAL A 161 7.49 1.28 0.28
N GLY A 162 6.61 0.75 -0.58
CA GLY A 162 6.88 -0.47 -1.33
C GLY A 162 8.14 -0.38 -2.18
N LEU A 163 8.35 0.77 -2.86
CA LEU A 163 9.56 1.01 -3.65
C LEU A 163 10.81 1.02 -2.77
N LYS A 164 10.80 1.70 -1.62
CA LYS A 164 11.94 1.74 -0.70
C LYS A 164 12.26 0.38 -0.09
N PHE A 165 11.26 -0.45 0.19
CA PHE A 165 11.49 -1.83 0.60
C PHE A 165 12.13 -2.66 -0.52
N ALA A 166 11.73 -2.46 -1.78
CA ALA A 166 12.35 -3.12 -2.92
C ALA A 166 13.82 -2.68 -3.11
N GLU A 167 14.10 -1.37 -3.05
CA GLU A 167 15.47 -0.83 -3.10
C GLU A 167 16.34 -1.40 -1.97
N MET A 168 15.84 -1.41 -0.73
CA MET A 168 16.54 -1.99 0.41
C MET A 168 16.88 -3.47 0.17
N ALA A 169 15.94 -4.26 -0.34
CA ALA A 169 16.18 -5.68 -0.62
C ALA A 169 17.21 -5.89 -1.73
N VAL A 170 17.21 -5.02 -2.74
CA VAL A 170 18.25 -5.00 -3.80
C VAL A 170 19.63 -4.68 -3.21
N ASP A 171 19.71 -3.67 -2.34
CA ASP A 171 20.98 -3.28 -1.71
C ASP A 171 21.50 -4.40 -0.80
N LEU A 172 20.65 -5.05 -0.03
CA LEU A 172 21.01 -6.22 0.78
C LEU A 172 21.54 -7.36 -0.10
N LYS A 173 20.85 -7.64 -1.21
CA LYS A 173 21.29 -8.65 -2.19
C LYS A 173 22.65 -8.31 -2.78
N LYS A 174 22.86 -7.06 -3.22
CA LYS A 174 24.15 -6.58 -3.78
C LYS A 174 25.27 -6.63 -2.74
N ALA A 175 24.96 -6.43 -1.46
CA ALA A 175 25.93 -6.59 -0.36
C ALA A 175 26.19 -8.06 0.03
N GLY A 176 25.60 -9.04 -0.65
CA GLY A 176 25.77 -10.46 -0.36
C GLY A 176 24.93 -10.96 0.83
N SER A 177 23.99 -10.16 1.32
CA SER A 177 23.08 -10.56 2.39
C SER A 177 21.90 -11.38 1.83
N PRO A 178 21.37 -12.38 2.54
CA PRO A 178 20.14 -13.05 2.17
C PRO A 178 18.96 -12.06 2.12
N TRP A 179 18.14 -12.15 1.09
CA TRP A 179 16.95 -11.29 0.90
C TRP A 179 15.64 -12.07 0.86
N VAL A 180 15.70 -13.39 0.79
CA VAL A 180 14.54 -14.27 0.79
C VAL A 180 14.90 -15.64 1.37
N SER A 181 13.96 -16.28 2.05
CA SER A 181 14.09 -17.67 2.51
C SER A 181 13.62 -18.63 1.43
N ARG A 182 14.51 -19.49 0.92
CA ARG A 182 14.17 -20.53 -0.04
C ARG A 182 13.53 -21.78 0.60
N LYS A 183 13.33 -21.76 1.92
CA LYS A 183 12.56 -22.80 2.63
C LYS A 183 11.08 -22.44 2.75
N GLY A 184 10.75 -21.14 2.65
CA GLY A 184 9.37 -20.66 2.73
C GLY A 184 8.72 -20.49 1.36
N PHE A 185 9.54 -20.36 0.32
CA PHE A 185 9.09 -20.07 -1.05
C PHE A 185 9.77 -21.01 -2.05
#